data_bd2f9f9204ac17ca89562acd2de21ac9
#
_entry.id   bd2f9f9204ac17ca89562acd2de21ac9
#
_cell.length_a   1.000
_cell.length_b   1.000
_cell.length_c   1.000
_cell.angle_alpha   90.00
_cell.angle_beta   90.00
_cell.angle_gamma   90.00
#
_symmetry.space_group_name_H-M   'P 1'
#
loop_
_entity.id
_entity.type
_entity.pdbx_description
1 polymer ?
#
loop_
_entity_poly.entity_id
_entity_poly.type
_entity_poly.pdbx_seq_one_letter_code
_entity_poly.pdbx_strand_id
1 'polypeptide(L)'
;NLERFEWQAPEGSFQVAALSGGVPPPRFPDYMRLSHRDYGHRVGIFRVLDVLQKYGIKPTIALDAFSAEHYPFLVNHCIQRGCEIIGHGISVSQMITSEMSEPQERQYIHDSVEALKLHTGVAPSGWLGAEYGESARTPQLLSQEGIRYVCDWTNDEQPYPMNSPHGELFALPIMLELDDVNALWDRHVAIGRYENMLKEAFDVMYRDSSESGRLLTLNLHPWLIGQPYRIRYLDAALGHMMRRKGVWAASGSEIIDWYRQNPPVV
;
A
#
# COMPACT_ATOMS: atom_id res chain seq x y z
N ASN A 1 -0.31 3.78 -2.77
CA ASN A 1 -0.29 2.80 -3.86
C ASN A 1 -0.07 3.49 -5.20
N LEU A 2 0.85 2.98 -6.00
CA LEU A 2 1.03 3.30 -7.41
C LEU A 2 0.75 2.04 -8.22
N GLU A 3 -0.48 1.95 -8.66
CA GLU A 3 -1.10 0.76 -9.24
C GLU A 3 -1.75 1.09 -10.57
N ARG A 4 -1.65 0.18 -11.54
CA ARG A 4 -2.21 0.37 -12.87
C ARG A 4 -3.10 -0.77 -13.29
N PHE A 5 -4.22 -0.42 -13.95
CA PHE A 5 -5.05 -1.37 -14.67
C PHE A 5 -4.54 -1.55 -16.10
N GLU A 6 -4.52 -2.76 -16.57
CA GLU A 6 -4.26 -3.06 -17.97
C GLU A 6 -5.47 -2.71 -18.86
N TRP A 7 -5.20 -2.36 -20.12
CA TRP A 7 -6.25 -2.11 -21.11
C TRP A 7 -7.18 -3.30 -21.33
N GLN A 8 -6.60 -4.49 -21.25
CA GLN A 8 -7.29 -5.76 -21.26
C GLN A 8 -6.69 -6.61 -20.15
N ALA A 9 -7.54 -7.09 -19.26
CA ALA A 9 -7.08 -8.05 -18.26
C ALA A 9 -6.63 -9.34 -18.99
N PRO A 10 -5.47 -9.91 -18.64
CA PRO A 10 -5.03 -11.18 -19.17
C PRO A 10 -6.08 -12.28 -18.99
N GLU A 11 -6.10 -13.25 -19.90
CA GLU A 11 -6.99 -14.40 -19.79
C GLU A 11 -6.74 -15.14 -18.47
N GLY A 12 -7.80 -15.46 -17.74
CA GLY A 12 -7.72 -16.10 -16.43
C GLY A 12 -7.44 -15.16 -15.26
N SER A 13 -7.31 -13.86 -15.48
CA SER A 13 -7.20 -12.88 -14.38
C SER A 13 -8.48 -12.81 -13.58
N PHE A 14 -8.34 -12.66 -12.26
CA PHE A 14 -9.47 -12.39 -11.40
C PHE A 14 -10.09 -11.03 -11.75
N GLN A 15 -11.41 -11.02 -11.97
CA GLN A 15 -12.15 -9.79 -12.21
C GLN A 15 -13.23 -9.64 -11.15
N VAL A 16 -13.25 -8.48 -10.50
CA VAL A 16 -14.34 -8.15 -9.57
C VAL A 16 -15.66 -8.13 -10.34
N ALA A 17 -16.59 -8.99 -9.94
CA ALA A 17 -17.86 -9.18 -10.63
C ALA A 17 -18.79 -7.95 -10.62
N ALA A 18 -18.64 -7.09 -9.61
CA ALA A 18 -19.42 -5.87 -9.47
C ALA A 18 -18.54 -4.74 -8.90
N LEU A 19 -18.83 -3.52 -9.32
CA LEU A 19 -18.26 -2.32 -8.71
C LEU A 19 -19.11 -1.88 -7.53
N SER A 20 -18.45 -1.27 -6.55
CA SER A 20 -19.15 -0.59 -5.46
C SER A 20 -20.21 0.37 -5.98
N GLY A 21 -21.36 0.40 -5.31
CA GLY A 21 -22.48 1.25 -5.73
C GLY A 21 -23.38 0.65 -6.82
N GLY A 22 -23.23 -0.64 -7.14
CA GLY A 22 -24.10 -1.33 -8.10
C GLY A 22 -23.87 -0.93 -9.56
N VAL A 23 -22.74 -0.31 -9.86
CA VAL A 23 -22.35 0.00 -11.23
C VAL A 23 -22.06 -1.31 -11.99
N PRO A 24 -22.61 -1.52 -13.20
CA PRO A 24 -22.32 -2.71 -13.97
C PRO A 24 -20.82 -2.90 -14.21
N PRO A 25 -20.33 -4.14 -14.29
CA PRO A 25 -18.94 -4.38 -14.63
C PRO A 25 -18.60 -3.69 -15.97
N PRO A 26 -17.43 -3.05 -16.07
CA PRO A 26 -17.06 -2.30 -17.25
C PRO A 26 -16.89 -3.23 -18.45
N ARG A 27 -17.18 -2.71 -19.62
CA ARG A 27 -16.78 -3.35 -20.87
C ARG A 27 -15.36 -2.89 -21.21
N PHE A 28 -14.48 -3.82 -21.43
CA PHE A 28 -13.10 -3.51 -21.83
C PHE A 28 -13.00 -3.06 -23.30
N PRO A 29 -12.11 -2.11 -23.60
CA PRO A 29 -11.33 -1.30 -22.65
C PRO A 29 -12.20 -0.25 -21.94
N ASP A 30 -12.05 -0.12 -20.62
CA ASP A 30 -12.73 0.89 -19.80
C ASP A 30 -11.88 2.17 -19.71
N TYR A 31 -11.99 3.00 -20.72
CA TYR A 31 -11.21 4.25 -20.81
C TYR A 31 -11.41 5.20 -19.63
N MET A 32 -12.62 5.28 -19.11
CA MET A 32 -12.95 6.18 -18.01
C MET A 32 -12.24 5.73 -16.73
N ARG A 33 -12.30 4.44 -16.40
CA ARG A 33 -11.65 3.89 -15.22
C ARG A 33 -10.12 3.99 -15.34
N LEU A 34 -9.57 3.59 -16.49
CA LEU A 34 -8.14 3.68 -16.76
C LEU A 34 -7.62 5.11 -16.60
N SER A 35 -8.27 6.08 -17.25
CA SER A 35 -7.85 7.47 -17.17
C SER A 35 -8.04 8.07 -15.78
N HIS A 36 -9.07 7.66 -15.03
CA HIS A 36 -9.30 8.10 -13.67
C HIS A 36 -8.19 7.59 -12.73
N ARG A 37 -7.76 6.35 -12.89
CA ARG A 37 -6.63 5.79 -12.12
C ARG A 37 -5.30 6.42 -12.53
N ASP A 38 -5.10 6.64 -13.84
CA ASP A 38 -3.91 7.29 -14.39
C ASP A 38 -3.71 8.73 -13.87
N TYR A 39 -4.79 9.41 -13.47
CA TYR A 39 -4.71 10.68 -12.75
C TYR A 39 -3.82 10.59 -11.50
N GLY A 40 -3.83 9.45 -10.80
CA GLY A 40 -2.95 9.19 -9.67
C GLY A 40 -1.47 9.32 -10.02
N HIS A 41 -1.07 8.68 -11.11
CA HIS A 41 0.32 8.69 -11.59
C HIS A 41 0.75 10.05 -12.16
N ARG A 42 -0.16 10.77 -12.81
CA ARG A 42 0.14 12.00 -13.55
C ARG A 42 0.04 13.26 -12.71
N VAL A 43 -0.82 13.27 -11.70
CA VAL A 43 -1.13 14.49 -10.92
C VAL A 43 -1.24 14.21 -9.43
N GLY A 44 -2.03 13.22 -9.03
CA GLY A 44 -2.39 13.00 -7.62
C GLY A 44 -1.19 12.71 -6.74
N ILE A 45 -0.26 11.88 -7.21
CA ILE A 45 0.94 11.50 -6.45
C ILE A 45 1.79 12.71 -6.05
N PHE A 46 1.97 13.69 -6.94
CA PHE A 46 2.79 14.86 -6.65
C PHE A 46 2.19 15.68 -5.50
N ARG A 47 0.86 15.85 -5.48
CA ARG A 47 0.18 16.52 -4.38
C ARG A 47 0.32 15.76 -3.06
N VAL A 48 0.19 14.43 -3.09
CA VAL A 48 0.37 13.59 -1.91
C VAL A 48 1.81 13.71 -1.40
N LEU A 49 2.80 13.56 -2.27
CA LEU A 49 4.21 13.69 -1.90
C LEU A 49 4.56 15.07 -1.34
N ASP A 50 3.98 16.14 -1.88
CA ASP A 50 4.21 17.50 -1.37
C ASP A 50 3.63 17.69 0.03
N VAL A 51 2.44 17.14 0.31
CA VAL A 51 1.86 17.14 1.66
C VAL A 51 2.69 16.32 2.63
N LEU A 52 3.15 15.12 2.24
CA LEU A 52 4.02 14.29 3.08
C LEU A 52 5.35 14.98 3.37
N GLN A 53 5.97 15.59 2.36
CA GLN A 53 7.23 16.33 2.51
C GLN A 53 7.11 17.51 3.48
N LYS A 54 5.96 18.21 3.48
CA LYS A 54 5.69 19.31 4.43
C LYS A 54 5.86 18.88 5.89
N TYR A 55 5.61 17.61 6.18
CA TYR A 55 5.74 17.03 7.53
C TYR A 55 6.99 16.16 7.70
N GLY A 56 7.89 16.13 6.73
CA GLY A 56 9.11 15.31 6.79
C GLY A 56 8.86 13.81 6.68
N ILE A 57 7.70 13.40 6.16
CA ILE A 57 7.30 12.00 6.03
C ILE A 57 7.86 11.43 4.73
N LYS A 58 8.59 10.33 4.83
CA LYS A 58 9.05 9.52 3.70
C LYS A 58 8.10 8.33 3.55
N PRO A 59 7.27 8.28 2.49
CA PRO A 59 6.32 7.19 2.34
C PRO A 59 6.98 5.91 1.86
N THR A 60 6.35 4.78 2.18
CA THR A 60 6.51 3.51 1.51
C THR A 60 5.55 3.47 0.32
N ILE A 61 6.07 3.24 -0.87
CA ILE A 61 5.30 3.17 -2.13
C ILE A 61 5.10 1.71 -2.49
N ALA A 62 3.87 1.24 -2.43
CA ALA A 62 3.47 -0.03 -3.03
C ALA A 62 3.36 0.18 -4.55
N LEU A 63 4.29 -0.41 -5.31
CA LEU A 63 4.45 -0.20 -6.74
C LEU A 63 4.27 -1.52 -7.48
N ASP A 64 3.33 -1.58 -8.42
CA ASP A 64 3.20 -2.73 -9.30
C ASP A 64 4.24 -2.72 -10.44
N ALA A 65 4.56 -3.90 -10.97
CA ALA A 65 5.54 -4.06 -12.05
C ALA A 65 5.15 -3.27 -13.29
N PHE A 66 3.87 -3.23 -13.60
CA PHE A 66 3.34 -2.54 -14.79
C PHE A 66 3.50 -1.02 -14.68
N SER A 67 3.27 -0.44 -13.49
CA SER A 67 3.55 0.98 -13.23
C SER A 67 5.04 1.28 -13.26
N ALA A 68 5.88 0.40 -12.73
CA ALA A 68 7.33 0.55 -12.75
C ALA A 68 7.87 0.65 -14.19
N GLU A 69 7.40 -0.20 -15.08
CA GLU A 69 7.79 -0.23 -16.49
C GLU A 69 7.32 1.03 -17.25
N HIS A 70 6.05 1.46 -17.01
CA HIS A 70 5.42 2.49 -17.82
C HIS A 70 5.69 3.93 -17.35
N TYR A 71 6.10 4.11 -16.09
CA TYR A 71 6.33 5.44 -15.50
C TYR A 71 7.76 5.62 -14.92
N PRO A 72 8.83 5.41 -15.70
CA PRO A 72 10.21 5.48 -15.20
C PRO A 72 10.56 6.84 -14.58
N PHE A 73 10.00 7.95 -15.12
CA PHE A 73 10.16 9.27 -14.53
C PHE A 73 9.58 9.33 -13.10
N LEU A 74 8.37 8.79 -12.90
CA LEU A 74 7.72 8.78 -11.60
C LEU A 74 8.46 7.92 -10.58
N VAL A 75 8.92 6.74 -11.00
CA VAL A 75 9.75 5.85 -10.17
C VAL A 75 11.00 6.58 -9.70
N ASN A 76 11.76 7.18 -10.63
CA ASN A 76 12.94 7.96 -10.30
C ASN A 76 12.62 9.14 -9.36
N HIS A 77 11.51 9.83 -9.59
CA HIS A 77 11.06 10.94 -8.73
C HIS A 77 10.79 10.49 -7.30
N CYS A 78 10.15 9.34 -7.11
CA CYS A 78 9.91 8.76 -5.77
C CYS A 78 11.23 8.37 -5.09
N ILE A 79 12.14 7.72 -5.82
CA ILE A 79 13.46 7.32 -5.30
C ILE A 79 14.28 8.55 -4.89
N GLN A 80 14.32 9.60 -5.71
CA GLN A 80 15.03 10.84 -5.40
C GLN A 80 14.48 11.57 -4.17
N ARG A 81 13.21 11.39 -3.86
CA ARG A 81 12.58 11.89 -2.63
C ARG A 81 12.82 10.99 -1.41
N GLY A 82 13.55 9.90 -1.56
CA GLY A 82 13.86 8.96 -0.49
C GLY A 82 12.66 8.10 -0.07
N CYS A 83 11.69 7.88 -0.96
CA CYS A 83 10.60 6.94 -0.73
C CYS A 83 11.15 5.51 -0.75
N GLU A 84 10.64 4.67 0.13
CA GLU A 84 10.82 3.23 0.01
C GLU A 84 9.90 2.68 -1.08
N ILE A 85 10.37 1.70 -1.85
CA ILE A 85 9.56 1.00 -2.83
C ILE A 85 9.36 -0.44 -2.38
N ILE A 86 8.11 -0.90 -2.34
CA ILE A 86 7.74 -2.28 -2.04
C ILE A 86 6.93 -2.90 -3.18
N GLY A 87 6.85 -4.24 -3.19
CA GLY A 87 6.11 -4.98 -4.21
C GLY A 87 4.60 -4.81 -4.06
N HIS A 88 3.92 -4.71 -5.22
CA HIS A 88 2.46 -4.63 -5.32
C HIS A 88 1.91 -5.53 -6.45
N GLY A 89 2.61 -6.63 -6.73
CA GLY A 89 2.24 -7.54 -7.80
C GLY A 89 2.60 -7.05 -9.20
N ILE A 90 2.01 -7.71 -10.20
CA ILE A 90 2.24 -7.36 -11.61
C ILE A 90 1.39 -6.15 -12.01
N SER A 91 0.10 -6.19 -11.71
CA SER A 91 -0.87 -5.10 -11.93
C SER A 91 -2.10 -5.34 -11.08
N VAL A 92 -2.94 -4.32 -10.89
CA VAL A 92 -4.20 -4.45 -10.12
C VAL A 92 -5.20 -5.41 -10.78
N SER A 93 -5.12 -5.58 -12.10
CA SER A 93 -5.97 -6.54 -12.81
C SER A 93 -5.56 -7.99 -12.61
N GLN A 94 -4.41 -8.26 -12.00
CA GLN A 94 -3.87 -9.59 -11.75
C GLN A 94 -3.50 -9.74 -10.27
N MET A 95 -4.47 -10.05 -9.42
CA MET A 95 -4.19 -10.31 -8.00
C MET A 95 -3.86 -11.79 -7.76
N ILE A 96 -3.12 -12.06 -6.70
CA ILE A 96 -2.94 -13.43 -6.18
C ILE A 96 -4.27 -13.93 -5.61
N THR A 97 -4.63 -15.16 -5.94
CA THR A 97 -5.81 -15.84 -5.38
C THR A 97 -5.47 -17.26 -4.97
N SER A 98 -6.31 -17.85 -4.12
CA SER A 98 -6.18 -19.26 -3.72
C SER A 98 -6.33 -20.25 -4.89
N GLU A 99 -6.86 -19.81 -6.02
CA GLU A 99 -7.04 -20.61 -7.23
C GLU A 99 -5.77 -20.75 -8.07
N MET A 100 -4.79 -19.87 -7.87
CA MET A 100 -3.48 -20.02 -8.52
C MET A 100 -2.81 -21.30 -8.05
N SER A 101 -2.21 -22.05 -8.98
CA SER A 101 -1.29 -23.13 -8.62
C SER A 101 0.00 -22.56 -8.02
N GLU A 102 0.69 -23.33 -7.18
CA GLU A 102 1.96 -22.86 -6.58
C GLU A 102 2.99 -22.41 -7.63
N PRO A 103 3.23 -23.11 -8.75
CA PRO A 103 4.16 -22.64 -9.77
C PRO A 103 3.75 -21.30 -10.40
N GLN A 104 2.46 -21.07 -10.62
CA GLN A 104 1.95 -19.80 -11.16
C GLN A 104 2.15 -18.65 -10.18
N GLU A 105 1.81 -18.86 -8.91
CA GLU A 105 1.98 -17.87 -7.85
C GLU A 105 3.45 -17.52 -7.62
N ARG A 106 4.32 -18.53 -7.60
CA ARG A 106 5.77 -18.37 -7.50
C ARG A 106 6.32 -17.53 -8.65
N GLN A 107 5.92 -17.84 -9.88
CA GLN A 107 6.36 -17.10 -11.06
C GLN A 107 5.85 -15.66 -11.01
N TYR A 108 4.59 -15.44 -10.62
CA TYR A 108 4.00 -14.12 -10.48
C TYR A 108 4.78 -13.24 -9.49
N ILE A 109 5.12 -13.79 -8.31
CA ILE A 109 5.89 -13.06 -7.29
C ILE A 109 7.30 -12.77 -7.81
N HIS A 110 7.97 -13.79 -8.38
CA HIS A 110 9.30 -13.64 -8.95
C HIS A 110 9.35 -12.56 -10.02
N ASP A 111 8.44 -12.58 -11.00
CA ASP A 111 8.36 -11.60 -12.07
C ASP A 111 8.12 -10.19 -11.54
N SER A 112 7.27 -10.05 -10.54
CA SER A 112 7.03 -8.76 -9.87
C SER A 112 8.29 -8.22 -9.19
N VAL A 113 9.01 -9.05 -8.44
CA VAL A 113 10.24 -8.67 -7.73
C VAL A 113 11.35 -8.30 -8.70
N GLU A 114 11.58 -9.10 -9.75
CA GLU A 114 12.61 -8.84 -10.75
C GLU A 114 12.29 -7.58 -11.59
N ALA A 115 11.02 -7.34 -11.94
CA ALA A 115 10.63 -6.11 -12.62
C ALA A 115 10.90 -4.87 -11.76
N LEU A 116 10.57 -4.91 -10.48
CA LEU A 116 10.87 -3.80 -9.57
C LEU A 116 12.38 -3.59 -9.43
N LYS A 117 13.15 -4.65 -9.23
CA LYS A 117 14.60 -4.56 -9.16
C LYS A 117 15.22 -3.97 -10.44
N LEU A 118 14.70 -4.36 -11.61
CA LEU A 118 15.15 -3.82 -12.90
C LEU A 118 14.88 -2.31 -12.99
N HIS A 119 13.70 -1.84 -12.61
CA HIS A 119 13.29 -0.45 -12.81
C HIS A 119 13.68 0.49 -11.66
N THR A 120 13.91 -0.03 -10.45
CA THR A 120 14.31 0.78 -9.29
C THR A 120 15.79 0.65 -8.93
N GLY A 121 16.46 -0.41 -9.41
CA GLY A 121 17.83 -0.73 -9.04
C GLY A 121 17.97 -1.46 -7.70
N VAL A 122 16.87 -1.71 -6.97
CA VAL A 122 16.87 -2.36 -5.65
C VAL A 122 15.73 -3.36 -5.59
N ALA A 123 16.00 -4.55 -5.03
CA ALA A 123 14.94 -5.52 -4.75
C ALA A 123 14.02 -4.97 -3.64
N PRO A 124 12.68 -5.13 -3.76
CA PRO A 124 11.75 -4.70 -2.72
C PRO A 124 11.95 -5.52 -1.45
N SER A 125 11.89 -4.85 -0.29
CA SER A 125 11.98 -5.53 1.02
C SER A 125 10.63 -5.81 1.66
N GLY A 126 9.57 -5.20 1.16
CA GLY A 126 8.19 -5.34 1.62
C GLY A 126 7.24 -5.67 0.49
N TRP A 127 6.03 -6.08 0.88
CA TRP A 127 4.96 -6.45 -0.04
C TRP A 127 3.60 -5.96 0.49
N LEU A 128 2.81 -5.42 -0.41
CA LEU A 128 1.38 -5.21 -0.27
C LEU A 128 0.73 -5.81 -1.52
N GLY A 129 -0.01 -6.88 -1.40
CA GLY A 129 -0.66 -7.54 -2.54
C GLY A 129 -1.70 -6.63 -3.21
N ALA A 130 -1.79 -6.70 -4.54
CA ALA A 130 -2.87 -6.02 -5.24
C ALA A 130 -4.23 -6.49 -4.66
N GLU A 131 -5.10 -5.53 -4.29
CA GLU A 131 -6.38 -5.81 -3.63
C GLU A 131 -6.25 -6.73 -2.39
N TYR A 132 -5.11 -6.67 -1.67
CA TYR A 132 -4.78 -7.55 -0.53
C TYR A 132 -4.79 -9.05 -0.88
N GLY A 133 -4.60 -9.37 -2.16
CA GLY A 133 -4.68 -10.74 -2.66
C GLY A 133 -3.55 -11.62 -2.16
N GLU A 134 -3.91 -12.69 -1.47
CA GLU A 134 -3.00 -13.74 -0.99
C GLU A 134 -3.61 -15.14 -1.15
N SER A 135 -2.73 -16.13 -1.14
CA SER A 135 -3.06 -17.53 -0.87
C SER A 135 -2.42 -17.98 0.45
N ALA A 136 -2.73 -19.17 0.91
CA ALA A 136 -2.08 -19.74 2.08
C ALA A 136 -0.55 -19.94 1.92
N ARG A 137 -0.02 -19.83 0.71
CA ARG A 137 1.41 -20.00 0.38
C ARG A 137 2.14 -18.69 0.19
N THR A 138 1.41 -17.60 -0.06
CA THR A 138 1.99 -16.28 -0.40
C THR A 138 3.09 -15.84 0.57
N PRO A 139 2.90 -15.86 1.90
CA PRO A 139 3.94 -15.43 2.84
C PRO A 139 5.24 -16.24 2.70
N GLN A 140 5.12 -17.55 2.47
CA GLN A 140 6.29 -18.41 2.31
C GLN A 140 7.03 -18.16 1.00
N LEU A 141 6.29 -17.94 -0.09
CA LEU A 141 6.85 -17.61 -1.41
C LEU A 141 7.52 -16.24 -1.41
N LEU A 142 6.92 -15.26 -0.77
CA LEU A 142 7.48 -13.92 -0.59
C LEU A 142 8.80 -13.97 0.19
N SER A 143 8.85 -14.75 1.28
CA SER A 143 10.07 -14.93 2.05
C SER A 143 11.21 -15.58 1.24
N GLN A 144 10.90 -16.48 0.30
CA GLN A 144 11.89 -17.08 -0.61
C GLN A 144 12.49 -16.05 -1.58
N GLU A 145 11.72 -15.05 -1.98
CA GLU A 145 12.18 -13.94 -2.82
C GLU A 145 12.85 -12.80 -2.03
N GLY A 146 13.06 -12.98 -0.73
CA GLY A 146 13.76 -12.01 0.12
C GLY A 146 12.89 -10.90 0.67
N ILE A 147 11.58 -10.99 0.54
CA ILE A 147 10.64 -10.06 1.18
C ILE A 147 10.69 -10.27 2.69
N ARG A 148 10.82 -9.18 3.43
CA ARG A 148 11.00 -9.17 4.88
C ARG A 148 9.71 -8.84 5.65
N TYR A 149 8.76 -8.14 5.01
CA TYR A 149 7.48 -7.83 5.62
C TYR A 149 6.34 -7.77 4.62
N VAL A 150 5.13 -8.04 5.11
CA VAL A 150 3.88 -8.09 4.37
C VAL A 150 2.86 -7.18 5.03
N CYS A 151 2.14 -6.38 4.23
CA CYS A 151 1.17 -5.40 4.72
C CYS A 151 -0.29 -5.87 4.60
N ASP A 152 -0.54 -7.04 4.03
CA ASP A 152 -1.89 -7.52 3.69
C ASP A 152 -2.75 -7.92 4.90
N TRP A 153 -2.12 -8.08 6.07
CA TRP A 153 -2.78 -8.50 7.30
C TRP A 153 -3.22 -7.30 8.13
N THR A 154 -4.51 -7.27 8.49
CA THR A 154 -5.15 -6.10 9.11
C THR A 154 -5.61 -6.35 10.55
N ASN A 155 -4.91 -7.23 11.26
CA ASN A 155 -5.38 -7.83 12.51
C ASN A 155 -4.65 -7.35 13.77
N ASP A 156 -3.75 -6.37 13.67
CA ASP A 156 -2.99 -5.86 14.80
C ASP A 156 -2.66 -4.35 14.66
N GLU A 157 -2.24 -3.73 15.74
CA GLU A 157 -1.74 -2.35 15.82
C GLU A 157 -0.22 -2.31 16.10
N GLN A 158 0.46 -3.42 15.90
CA GLN A 158 1.92 -3.57 16.03
C GLN A 158 2.43 -4.53 14.96
N PRO A 159 3.69 -4.41 14.52
CA PRO A 159 4.32 -5.46 13.74
C PRO A 159 4.40 -6.75 14.56
N TYR A 160 4.38 -7.89 13.91
CA TYR A 160 4.61 -9.19 14.55
C TYR A 160 5.29 -10.19 13.60
N PRO A 161 6.04 -11.17 14.15
CA PRO A 161 6.67 -12.19 13.33
C PRO A 161 5.64 -13.15 12.75
N MET A 162 5.81 -13.48 11.48
CA MET A 162 5.03 -14.49 10.77
C MET A 162 5.81 -15.81 10.68
N ASN A 163 5.08 -16.91 10.63
CA ASN A 163 5.68 -18.23 10.51
C ASN A 163 6.19 -18.44 9.08
N SER A 164 7.50 -18.40 8.89
CA SER A 164 8.15 -18.64 7.60
C SER A 164 9.30 -19.63 7.76
N PRO A 165 9.36 -20.69 6.95
CA PRO A 165 10.47 -21.64 6.98
C PRO A 165 11.73 -21.12 6.27
N HIS A 166 11.66 -19.99 5.56
CA HIS A 166 12.74 -19.51 4.68
C HIS A 166 13.41 -18.21 5.14
N GLY A 167 13.23 -17.83 6.40
CA GLY A 167 13.82 -16.63 6.98
C GLY A 167 12.81 -15.83 7.80
N GLU A 168 13.25 -14.69 8.32
CA GLU A 168 12.37 -13.81 9.07
C GLU A 168 11.38 -13.10 8.13
N LEU A 169 10.11 -13.20 8.44
CA LEU A 169 9.04 -12.48 7.80
C LEU A 169 8.17 -11.83 8.88
N PHE A 170 7.78 -10.58 8.66
CA PHE A 170 6.94 -9.84 9.60
C PHE A 170 5.64 -9.40 8.94
N ALA A 171 4.55 -9.37 9.68
CA ALA A 171 3.40 -8.57 9.31
C ALA A 171 3.66 -7.11 9.74
N LEU A 172 3.34 -6.19 8.85
CA LEU A 172 3.23 -4.76 9.12
C LEU A 172 1.77 -4.35 8.88
N PRO A 173 0.91 -4.50 9.89
CA PRO A 173 -0.53 -4.37 9.70
C PRO A 173 -0.94 -2.99 9.21
N ILE A 174 -1.98 -2.96 8.38
CA ILE A 174 -2.66 -1.73 7.99
C ILE A 174 -4.06 -1.67 8.59
N MET A 175 -4.59 -0.47 8.73
CA MET A 175 -5.97 -0.28 9.19
C MET A 175 -6.91 -0.21 7.99
N LEU A 176 -7.50 -1.34 7.61
CA LEU A 176 -8.41 -1.43 6.46
C LEU A 176 -9.57 -0.43 6.54
N GLU A 177 -10.10 -0.16 7.74
CA GLU A 177 -11.16 0.81 7.95
C GLU A 177 -10.76 2.25 7.58
N LEU A 178 -9.46 2.55 7.57
CA LEU A 178 -8.88 3.86 7.22
C LEU A 178 -8.22 3.88 5.84
N ASP A 179 -8.23 2.78 5.11
CA ASP A 179 -7.87 2.76 3.69
C ASP A 179 -8.81 3.72 2.93
N ASP A 180 -8.24 4.60 2.11
CA ASP A 180 -9.02 5.66 1.47
C ASP A 180 -9.97 5.11 0.39
N VAL A 181 -9.63 4.00 -0.29
CA VAL A 181 -10.55 3.32 -1.21
C VAL A 181 -11.69 2.69 -0.43
N ASN A 182 -11.40 1.93 0.62
CA ASN A 182 -12.43 1.33 1.45
C ASN A 182 -13.37 2.40 2.05
N ALA A 183 -12.82 3.47 2.63
CA ALA A 183 -13.63 4.49 3.27
C ALA A 183 -14.39 5.38 2.27
N LEU A 184 -13.68 5.97 1.30
CA LEU A 184 -14.25 7.03 0.45
C LEU A 184 -14.94 6.49 -0.79
N TRP A 185 -14.45 5.38 -1.35
CA TRP A 185 -14.97 4.81 -2.59
C TRP A 185 -16.01 3.72 -2.33
N ASP A 186 -15.71 2.74 -1.47
CA ASP A 186 -16.59 1.61 -1.22
C ASP A 186 -17.69 1.94 -0.23
N ARG A 187 -17.35 2.54 0.89
CA ARG A 187 -18.30 2.90 1.96
C ARG A 187 -18.92 4.29 1.81
N HIS A 188 -18.48 5.05 0.81
CA HIS A 188 -18.97 6.41 0.51
C HIS A 188 -18.91 7.39 1.71
N VAL A 189 -17.90 7.25 2.56
CA VAL A 189 -17.69 8.17 3.68
C VAL A 189 -17.38 9.57 3.14
N ALA A 190 -18.08 10.58 3.64
CA ALA A 190 -17.81 11.96 3.27
C ALA A 190 -16.38 12.35 3.68
N ILE A 191 -15.66 13.09 2.81
CA ILE A 191 -14.23 13.40 3.02
C ILE A 191 -13.95 14.11 4.34
N GLY A 192 -14.82 15.00 4.82
CA GLY A 192 -14.67 15.63 6.13
C GLY A 192 -14.86 14.64 7.30
N ARG A 193 -15.70 13.61 7.14
CA ARG A 193 -15.82 12.53 8.14
C ARG A 193 -14.59 11.64 8.12
N TYR A 194 -14.04 11.34 6.93
CA TYR A 194 -12.80 10.59 6.81
C TYR A 194 -11.61 11.28 7.51
N GLU A 195 -11.45 12.59 7.33
CA GLU A 195 -10.47 13.37 8.10
C GLU A 195 -10.64 13.17 9.63
N ASN A 196 -11.88 13.23 10.12
CA ASN A 196 -12.16 13.02 11.54
C ASN A 196 -11.84 11.59 11.98
N MET A 197 -12.16 10.57 11.17
CA MET A 197 -11.82 9.18 11.46
C MET A 197 -10.31 9.00 11.62
N LEU A 198 -9.51 9.61 10.74
CA LEU A 198 -8.04 9.56 10.84
C LEU A 198 -7.55 10.19 12.15
N LYS A 199 -8.11 11.34 12.55
CA LYS A 199 -7.73 12.02 13.79
C LYS A 199 -8.19 11.27 15.03
N GLU A 200 -9.43 10.77 15.04
CA GLU A 200 -10.01 10.01 16.14
C GLU A 200 -9.23 8.72 16.40
N ALA A 201 -8.91 7.96 15.33
CA ALA A 201 -8.09 6.76 15.43
C ALA A 201 -6.69 7.08 15.99
N PHE A 202 -6.05 8.10 15.44
CA PHE A 202 -4.75 8.55 15.93
C PHE A 202 -4.80 8.96 17.42
N ASP A 203 -5.79 9.73 17.85
CA ASP A 203 -5.89 10.19 19.24
C ASP A 203 -6.09 9.03 20.23
N VAL A 204 -6.81 7.99 19.85
CA VAL A 204 -6.94 6.76 20.65
C VAL A 204 -5.61 6.02 20.71
N MET A 205 -4.99 5.74 19.57
CA MET A 205 -3.72 5.02 19.51
C MET A 205 -2.58 5.79 20.20
N TYR A 206 -2.58 7.12 20.07
CA TYR A 206 -1.63 7.98 20.77
C TYR A 206 -1.76 7.90 22.29
N ARG A 207 -2.98 7.88 22.81
CA ARG A 207 -3.24 7.66 24.24
C ARG A 207 -2.74 6.27 24.69
N ASP A 208 -3.10 5.24 23.93
CA ASP A 208 -2.79 3.85 24.26
C ASP A 208 -1.29 3.54 24.08
N SER A 209 -0.57 4.37 23.30
CA SER A 209 0.89 4.27 23.14
C SER A 209 1.69 4.59 24.40
N SER A 210 1.05 5.11 25.45
CA SER A 210 1.68 5.26 26.76
C SER A 210 2.01 3.90 27.44
N GLU A 211 1.33 2.84 27.05
CA GLU A 211 1.54 1.49 27.56
C GLU A 211 2.44 0.64 26.64
N SER A 212 2.24 0.75 25.34
CA SER A 212 3.06 0.07 24.33
C SER A 212 2.98 0.81 23.00
N GLY A 213 4.06 0.82 22.21
CA GLY A 213 4.06 1.46 20.90
C GLY A 213 2.89 1.04 20.03
N ARG A 214 2.33 1.97 19.27
CA ARG A 214 1.23 1.73 18.32
C ARG A 214 1.66 2.08 16.91
N LEU A 215 1.20 1.29 15.95
CA LEU A 215 1.43 1.47 14.53
C LEU A 215 0.14 1.95 13.84
N LEU A 216 0.16 3.16 13.32
CA LEU A 216 -0.90 3.67 12.45
C LEU A 216 -0.39 3.70 11.00
N THR A 217 -0.87 2.80 10.19
CA THR A 217 -0.56 2.76 8.76
C THR A 217 -1.73 3.32 7.96
N LEU A 218 -1.49 4.37 7.19
CA LEU A 218 -2.46 4.96 6.27
C LEU A 218 -2.20 4.42 4.86
N ASN A 219 -3.10 3.57 4.35
CA ASN A 219 -3.07 3.12 2.98
C ASN A 219 -3.78 4.13 2.07
N LEU A 220 -3.06 4.73 1.12
CA LEU A 220 -3.54 5.87 0.34
C LEU A 220 -3.37 5.62 -1.16
N HIS A 221 -4.37 6.03 -1.93
CA HIS A 221 -4.39 5.93 -3.38
C HIS A 221 -4.35 7.34 -4.01
N PRO A 222 -3.25 7.73 -4.68
CA PRO A 222 -3.09 9.09 -5.22
C PRO A 222 -4.19 9.51 -6.20
N TRP A 223 -4.80 8.59 -6.92
CA TRP A 223 -5.92 8.90 -7.80
C TRP A 223 -7.18 9.33 -7.03
N LEU A 224 -7.30 8.94 -5.77
CA LEU A 224 -8.46 9.21 -4.91
C LEU A 224 -8.17 10.37 -3.95
N ILE A 225 -7.21 10.20 -3.02
CA ILE A 225 -6.92 11.24 -2.02
C ILE A 225 -6.19 12.45 -2.62
N GLY A 226 -5.44 12.27 -3.72
CA GLY A 226 -4.72 13.33 -4.43
C GLY A 226 -5.60 14.28 -5.25
N GLN A 227 -6.94 14.13 -5.20
CA GLN A 227 -7.88 15.06 -5.85
C GLN A 227 -7.82 16.46 -5.23
N PRO A 228 -7.99 17.53 -6.02
CA PRO A 228 -7.83 18.91 -5.55
C PRO A 228 -8.68 19.28 -4.32
N TYR A 229 -9.89 18.73 -4.23
CA TYR A 229 -10.81 19.01 -3.13
C TYR A 229 -10.57 18.09 -1.91
N ARG A 230 -9.84 16.98 -2.07
CA ARG A 230 -9.56 16.00 -1.00
C ARG A 230 -8.24 16.22 -0.29
N ILE A 231 -7.21 16.65 -1.01
CA ILE A 231 -5.84 16.70 -0.47
C ILE A 231 -5.70 17.57 0.79
N ARG A 232 -6.50 18.61 0.93
CA ARG A 232 -6.50 19.48 2.13
C ARG A 232 -6.90 18.74 3.41
N TYR A 233 -7.72 17.70 3.29
CA TYR A 233 -8.16 16.90 4.44
C TYR A 233 -7.06 15.95 4.92
N LEU A 234 -6.29 15.38 4.00
CA LEU A 234 -5.07 14.65 4.32
C LEU A 234 -4.06 15.57 5.02
N ASP A 235 -3.82 16.76 4.47
CA ASP A 235 -2.94 17.76 5.08
C ASP A 235 -3.37 18.13 6.50
N ALA A 236 -4.67 18.32 6.74
CA ALA A 236 -5.21 18.63 8.07
C ALA A 236 -5.07 17.45 9.05
N ALA A 237 -5.29 16.22 8.62
CA ALA A 237 -5.13 15.03 9.44
C ALA A 237 -3.65 14.84 9.83
N LEU A 238 -2.73 14.89 8.86
CA LEU A 238 -1.30 14.76 9.12
C LEU A 238 -0.78 15.90 10.00
N GLY A 239 -1.25 17.13 9.79
CA GLY A 239 -0.92 18.26 10.65
C GLY A 239 -1.41 18.09 12.10
N HIS A 240 -2.50 17.37 12.33
CA HIS A 240 -2.94 17.01 13.68
C HIS A 240 -2.00 15.99 14.32
N MET A 241 -1.61 14.95 13.60
CA MET A 241 -0.75 13.87 14.08
C MET A 241 0.68 14.35 14.36
N MET A 242 1.29 15.03 13.40
CA MET A 242 2.70 15.38 13.43
C MET A 242 3.04 16.52 14.42
N ARG A 243 2.05 17.18 15.03
CA ARG A 243 2.28 18.11 16.14
C ARG A 243 2.47 17.43 17.49
N ARG A 244 2.18 16.15 17.62
CA ARG A 244 2.30 15.40 18.86
C ARG A 244 3.76 14.95 19.07
N LYS A 245 4.24 15.06 20.30
CA LYS A 245 5.57 14.54 20.69
C LYS A 245 5.55 13.00 20.69
N GLY A 246 6.67 12.40 20.33
CA GLY A 246 6.78 10.93 20.33
C GLY A 246 6.17 10.25 19.10
N VAL A 247 5.65 11.01 18.13
CA VAL A 247 5.24 10.47 16.84
C VAL A 247 6.48 10.30 15.96
N TRP A 248 6.68 9.09 15.47
CA TRP A 248 7.74 8.74 14.53
C TRP A 248 7.14 8.38 13.18
N ALA A 249 7.37 9.23 12.19
CA ALA A 249 7.02 8.93 10.81
C ALA A 249 8.17 8.14 10.18
N ALA A 250 7.89 6.92 9.77
CA ALA A 250 8.90 5.99 9.27
C ALA A 250 8.40 5.19 8.07
N SER A 251 9.32 4.67 7.27
CA SER A 251 9.03 3.69 6.23
C SER A 251 8.82 2.29 6.83
N GLY A 252 8.27 1.38 6.03
CA GLY A 252 8.03 0.00 6.48
C GLY A 252 9.32 -0.69 6.92
N SER A 253 10.41 -0.56 6.16
CA SER A 253 11.71 -1.14 6.53
C SER A 253 12.28 -0.55 7.82
N GLU A 254 12.17 0.78 8.03
CA GLU A 254 12.63 1.40 9.27
C GLU A 254 11.87 0.87 10.48
N ILE A 255 10.56 0.66 10.36
CA ILE A 255 9.73 0.09 11.43
C ILE A 255 10.14 -1.36 11.73
N ILE A 256 10.31 -2.20 10.72
CA ILE A 256 10.70 -3.60 10.88
C ILE A 256 12.11 -3.72 11.47
N ASP A 257 13.05 -2.89 11.02
CA ASP A 257 14.41 -2.88 11.57
C ASP A 257 14.44 -2.47 13.05
N TRP A 258 13.61 -1.49 13.41
CA TRP A 258 13.45 -1.10 14.81
C TRP A 258 12.80 -2.20 15.64
N TYR A 259 11.73 -2.83 15.15
CA TYR A 259 11.01 -3.91 15.83
C TYR A 259 11.92 -5.12 16.10
N ARG A 260 12.76 -5.50 15.12
CA ARG A 260 13.74 -6.60 15.27
C ARG A 260 14.75 -6.32 16.37
N GLN A 261 15.15 -5.06 16.54
CA GLN A 261 16.12 -4.66 17.57
C GLN A 261 15.48 -4.48 18.94
N ASN A 262 14.16 -4.29 18.99
CA ASN A 262 13.39 -4.02 20.20
C ASN A 262 12.15 -4.94 20.27
N PRO A 263 12.34 -6.27 20.32
CA PRO A 263 11.19 -7.17 20.38
C PRO A 263 10.41 -6.94 21.67
N PRO A 264 9.07 -7.10 21.65
CA PRO A 264 8.28 -6.97 22.85
C PRO A 264 8.74 -7.97 23.90
N VAL A 265 8.79 -7.53 25.16
CA VAL A 265 9.09 -8.41 26.30
C VAL A 265 7.82 -9.26 26.50
N VAL A 266 7.92 -10.56 26.25
CA VAL A 266 6.84 -11.55 26.43
C VAL A 266 6.71 -11.90 27.90
#